data_a6029880da1e237bc60712bc6ef61087
#
_entry.id   a6029880da1e237bc60712bc6ef61087
#
_cell.length_a   1.000
_cell.length_b   1.000
_cell.length_c   1.000
_cell.angle_alpha   90.00
_cell.angle_beta   90.00
_cell.angle_gamma   90.00
#
_symmetry.space_group_name_H-M   'P 1'
#
loop_
_entity.id
_entity.type
_entity.pdbx_description
1 polymer ?
#
loop_
_entity_poly.entity_id
_entity_poly.type
_entity_poly.pdbx_seq_one_letter_code
_entity_poly.pdbx_strand_id
1 'polypeptide(L)'
;LGDVYKRQSVGDRMTVRYSTELTDRICCFLERYGYDFDYVIAYYTAKERLVVELYCKSRSIGSCMPAICHMLSESLGIALQELEPVRTRSTMRYRMCQAMRYQLEQYTISIPATEEAEMSGDTSIRFQDGTGCTYIVLSDGMGTGANAAIESKMTAEMFRKLICSGISDMAAVRLMNGLMVTKSAGEAFATLDAARVDLDEGTLTLLKAGAASTLIRQGNTILRVCAPTFPIGSTAVSDLYEKQILLSENDVFVMVSDGIHETEYSFIKELLLSTDDIRKMAEEICAKADIFSGGKHRDDITVTVVKLCRNAN
;
A
#
# COMPACT_ATOMS: atom_id res chain seq x y z
N LEU A 1 -17.51 -27.56 2.64
CA LEU A 1 -16.92 -26.98 1.41
C LEU A 1 -16.37 -25.56 1.64
N GLY A 2 -17.01 -24.72 2.46
CA GLY A 2 -16.53 -23.36 2.76
C GLY A 2 -15.19 -23.29 3.51
N ASP A 3 -14.89 -24.25 4.37
CA ASP A 3 -13.64 -24.27 5.15
C ASP A 3 -12.43 -24.79 4.37
N VAL A 4 -12.65 -25.58 3.33
CA VAL A 4 -11.57 -26.06 2.43
C VAL A 4 -11.11 -24.93 1.52
N TYR A 5 -12.01 -24.09 1.02
CA TYR A 5 -11.67 -22.90 0.21
C TYR A 5 -10.88 -21.84 1.01
N LYS A 6 -11.21 -21.65 2.30
CA LYS A 6 -10.47 -20.71 3.16
C LYS A 6 -9.04 -21.17 3.49
N ARG A 7 -8.78 -22.49 3.53
CA ARG A 7 -7.43 -23.02 3.75
C ARG A 7 -6.53 -22.93 2.50
N GLN A 8 -7.10 -23.02 1.30
CA GLN A 8 -6.35 -22.85 0.07
C GLN A 8 -5.85 -21.41 -0.12
N SER A 9 -6.62 -20.39 0.25
CA SER A 9 -6.23 -18.98 0.04
C SER A 9 -5.02 -18.51 0.87
N VAL A 10 -4.71 -19.18 1.98
CA VAL A 10 -3.52 -18.87 2.81
C VAL A 10 -2.27 -19.57 2.26
N GLY A 11 -2.43 -20.75 1.66
CA GLY A 11 -1.33 -21.50 1.03
C GLY A 11 -0.87 -20.89 -0.30
N ASP A 12 -1.80 -20.34 -1.09
CA ASP A 12 -1.50 -19.85 -2.43
C ASP A 12 -0.63 -18.58 -2.46
N ARG A 13 -0.64 -17.77 -1.39
CA ARG A 13 0.22 -16.59 -1.29
C ARG A 13 1.68 -16.90 -0.94
N MET A 14 1.97 -18.08 -0.40
CA MET A 14 3.31 -18.49 0.03
C MET A 14 3.99 -19.49 -0.91
N THR A 15 3.29 -20.02 -1.91
CA THR A 15 3.89 -20.95 -2.86
C THR A 15 4.76 -20.19 -3.85
N VAL A 16 6.08 -20.33 -3.68
CA VAL A 16 7.06 -19.88 -4.65
C VAL A 16 7.65 -21.13 -5.34
N ARG A 17 7.89 -21.05 -6.65
CA ARG A 17 8.54 -22.09 -7.42
C ARG A 17 9.95 -21.63 -7.75
N TYR A 18 10.94 -22.16 -7.05
CA TYR A 18 12.35 -21.87 -7.32
C TYR A 18 12.78 -22.44 -8.67
N SER A 19 13.63 -21.71 -9.39
CA SER A 19 14.20 -22.14 -10.66
C SER A 19 15.73 -22.16 -10.54
N THR A 20 16.28 -23.35 -10.34
CA THR A 20 17.73 -23.55 -10.31
C THR A 20 18.38 -23.22 -11.65
N GLU A 21 17.77 -23.66 -12.76
CA GLU A 21 18.26 -23.38 -14.11
C GLU A 21 18.37 -21.86 -14.37
N LEU A 22 17.36 -21.09 -13.99
CA LEU A 22 17.36 -19.65 -14.18
C LEU A 22 18.35 -18.97 -13.22
N THR A 23 18.44 -19.45 -11.98
CA THR A 23 19.42 -18.99 -10.99
C THR A 23 20.84 -19.16 -11.55
N ASP A 24 21.19 -20.35 -12.06
CA ASP A 24 22.52 -20.64 -12.62
C ASP A 24 22.81 -19.76 -13.85
N ARG A 25 21.83 -19.56 -14.72
CA ARG A 25 21.98 -18.66 -15.87
C ARG A 25 22.28 -17.24 -15.46
N ILE A 26 21.57 -16.74 -14.45
CA ILE A 26 21.78 -15.36 -13.92
C ILE A 26 23.14 -15.27 -13.22
N CYS A 27 23.54 -16.27 -12.44
CA CYS A 27 24.87 -16.30 -11.82
C CYS A 27 25.98 -16.22 -12.88
N CYS A 28 25.97 -17.10 -13.87
CA CYS A 28 26.94 -17.10 -14.96
C CYS A 28 26.95 -15.77 -15.74
N PHE A 29 25.77 -15.15 -15.92
CA PHE A 29 25.66 -13.85 -16.55
C PHE A 29 26.35 -12.77 -15.74
N LEU A 30 26.05 -12.64 -14.43
CA LEU A 30 26.60 -11.64 -13.54
C LEU A 30 28.13 -11.80 -13.39
N GLU A 31 28.62 -13.03 -13.24
CA GLU A 31 30.06 -13.35 -13.17
C GLU A 31 30.78 -12.94 -14.45
N ARG A 32 30.19 -13.20 -15.62
CA ARG A 32 30.75 -12.81 -16.92
C ARG A 32 30.95 -11.31 -17.07
N TYR A 33 30.06 -10.51 -16.47
CA TYR A 33 30.17 -9.06 -16.46
C TYR A 33 30.97 -8.50 -15.27
N GLY A 34 31.53 -9.38 -14.43
CA GLY A 34 32.41 -8.99 -13.31
C GLY A 34 31.68 -8.40 -12.10
N TYR A 35 30.38 -8.69 -11.94
CA TYR A 35 29.65 -8.28 -10.75
C TYR A 35 29.94 -9.23 -9.59
N ASP A 36 30.22 -8.66 -8.41
CA ASP A 36 30.50 -9.38 -7.17
C ASP A 36 29.22 -9.52 -6.32
N PHE A 37 28.83 -10.77 -6.03
CA PHE A 37 27.64 -11.11 -5.22
C PHE A 37 27.91 -12.36 -4.38
N ASP A 38 27.22 -12.48 -3.24
CA ASP A 38 27.35 -13.68 -2.39
C ASP A 38 26.51 -14.83 -2.96
N TYR A 39 25.25 -14.57 -3.34
CA TYR A 39 24.37 -15.53 -3.99
C TYR A 39 23.18 -14.85 -4.67
N VAL A 40 22.59 -15.58 -5.60
CA VAL A 40 21.39 -15.21 -6.36
C VAL A 40 20.30 -16.24 -6.11
N ILE A 41 19.07 -15.80 -6.09
CA ILE A 41 17.90 -16.68 -6.07
C ILE A 41 16.93 -16.19 -7.13
N ALA A 42 16.49 -17.09 -8.03
CA ALA A 42 15.42 -16.81 -8.98
C ALA A 42 14.23 -17.73 -8.70
N TYR A 43 13.05 -17.17 -8.63
CA TYR A 43 11.83 -17.91 -8.39
C TYR A 43 10.62 -17.24 -9.04
N TYR A 44 9.58 -18.03 -9.24
CA TYR A 44 8.28 -17.54 -9.67
C TYR A 44 7.33 -17.47 -8.47
N THR A 45 6.59 -16.39 -8.37
CA THR A 45 5.51 -16.23 -7.38
C THR A 45 4.32 -17.12 -7.73
N ALA A 46 3.33 -17.24 -6.85
CA ALA A 46 2.06 -17.94 -7.13
C ALA A 46 1.32 -17.43 -8.38
N LYS A 47 1.58 -16.18 -8.79
CA LYS A 47 1.08 -15.58 -10.03
C LYS A 47 2.00 -15.77 -11.24
N GLU A 48 2.92 -16.76 -11.19
CA GLU A 48 3.91 -17.08 -12.25
C GLU A 48 4.81 -15.88 -12.64
N ARG A 49 5.05 -14.94 -11.72
CA ARG A 49 5.91 -13.78 -11.96
C ARG A 49 7.33 -14.06 -11.51
N LEU A 50 8.28 -13.73 -12.38
CA LEU A 50 9.69 -13.85 -12.08
C LEU A 50 10.11 -12.83 -11.01
N VAL A 51 10.81 -13.32 -10.00
CA VAL A 51 11.54 -12.53 -9.01
C VAL A 51 12.97 -13.01 -8.97
N VAL A 52 13.91 -12.06 -8.99
CA VAL A 52 15.33 -12.29 -8.84
C VAL A 52 15.83 -11.56 -7.62
N GLU A 53 16.46 -12.27 -6.70
CA GLU A 53 17.07 -11.68 -5.50
C GLU A 53 18.58 -11.83 -5.58
N LEU A 54 19.30 -10.74 -5.39
CA LEU A 54 20.76 -10.65 -5.30
C LEU A 54 21.14 -10.32 -3.86
N TYR A 55 22.03 -11.08 -3.29
CA TYR A 55 22.54 -10.86 -1.94
C TYR A 55 24.02 -10.52 -2.00
N CYS A 56 24.40 -9.38 -1.40
CA CYS A 56 25.76 -8.84 -1.47
C CYS A 56 26.18 -8.28 -0.11
N LYS A 57 27.41 -8.53 0.30
CA LYS A 57 28.03 -7.87 1.46
C LYS A 57 28.50 -6.46 1.13
N SER A 58 28.95 -6.25 -0.10
CA SER A 58 29.41 -4.96 -0.58
C SER A 58 28.24 -4.05 -0.95
N ARG A 59 28.37 -2.75 -0.65
CA ARG A 59 27.43 -1.71 -1.09
C ARG A 59 27.68 -1.27 -2.54
N SER A 60 28.82 -1.65 -3.13
CA SER A 60 29.22 -1.18 -4.46
C SER A 60 28.27 -1.60 -5.57
N ILE A 61 27.58 -2.74 -5.43
CA ILE A 61 26.64 -3.24 -6.44
C ILE A 61 25.36 -2.38 -6.53
N GLY A 62 25.00 -1.66 -5.47
CA GLY A 62 23.78 -0.85 -5.44
C GLY A 62 23.73 0.22 -6.52
N SER A 63 24.86 0.85 -6.84
CA SER A 63 24.92 1.85 -7.92
C SER A 63 24.84 1.22 -9.32
N CYS A 64 25.06 -0.07 -9.44
CA CYS A 64 25.01 -0.82 -10.69
C CYS A 64 23.64 -1.51 -10.92
N MET A 65 22.76 -1.51 -9.91
CA MET A 65 21.49 -2.21 -10.00
C MET A 65 20.61 -1.81 -11.20
N PRO A 66 20.47 -0.52 -11.57
CA PRO A 66 19.74 -0.15 -12.77
C PRO A 66 20.32 -0.78 -14.05
N ALA A 67 21.65 -0.79 -14.18
CA ALA A 67 22.30 -1.42 -15.31
C ALA A 67 22.14 -2.95 -15.31
N ILE A 68 22.27 -3.58 -14.15
CA ILE A 68 22.03 -5.03 -13.99
C ILE A 68 20.60 -5.38 -14.35
N CYS A 69 19.64 -4.62 -13.88
CA CYS A 69 18.22 -4.83 -14.16
C CYS A 69 17.93 -4.75 -15.66
N HIS A 70 18.45 -3.74 -16.33
CA HIS A 70 18.31 -3.57 -17.79
C HIS A 70 18.95 -4.72 -18.57
N MET A 71 20.21 -5.04 -18.27
CA MET A 71 20.94 -6.12 -18.95
C MET A 71 20.29 -7.49 -18.75
N LEU A 72 19.80 -7.78 -17.54
CA LEU A 72 19.06 -9.01 -17.27
C LEU A 72 17.73 -9.05 -18.00
N SER A 73 17.02 -7.92 -18.09
CA SER A 73 15.78 -7.81 -18.87
C SER A 73 15.99 -8.17 -20.34
N GLU A 74 17.04 -7.63 -20.94
CA GLU A 74 17.42 -7.97 -22.34
C GLU A 74 17.81 -9.44 -22.48
N SER A 75 18.65 -9.96 -21.57
CA SER A 75 19.14 -11.35 -21.63
C SER A 75 18.03 -12.39 -21.44
N LEU A 76 17.03 -12.06 -20.63
CA LEU A 76 15.92 -12.97 -20.32
C LEU A 76 14.71 -12.77 -21.25
N GLY A 77 14.66 -11.66 -22.00
CA GLY A 77 13.49 -11.27 -22.78
C GLY A 77 12.26 -10.94 -21.91
N ILE A 78 12.48 -10.56 -20.66
CA ILE A 78 11.44 -10.26 -19.67
C ILE A 78 11.76 -8.88 -19.07
N ALA A 79 10.85 -7.93 -19.22
CA ALA A 79 11.02 -6.64 -18.57
C ALA A 79 11.05 -6.81 -17.04
N LEU A 80 12.15 -6.40 -16.42
CA LEU A 80 12.34 -6.41 -14.97
C LEU A 80 12.29 -4.98 -14.43
N GLN A 81 11.83 -4.83 -13.20
CA GLN A 81 11.89 -3.58 -12.44
C GLN A 81 12.53 -3.82 -11.08
N GLU A 82 13.26 -2.83 -10.59
CA GLU A 82 13.85 -2.89 -9.28
C GLU A 82 12.82 -2.64 -8.18
N LEU A 83 13.02 -3.31 -7.05
CA LEU A 83 12.32 -3.03 -5.80
C LEU A 83 13.29 -2.41 -4.79
N GLU A 84 12.76 -1.72 -3.79
CA GLU A 84 13.59 -1.13 -2.74
C GLU A 84 14.50 -2.18 -2.09
N PRO A 85 15.81 -1.86 -1.96
CA PRO A 85 16.76 -2.77 -1.35
C PRO A 85 16.48 -2.91 0.15
N VAL A 86 16.66 -4.11 0.67
CA VAL A 86 16.47 -4.42 2.08
C VAL A 86 17.78 -4.79 2.74
N ARG A 87 18.14 -4.09 3.81
CA ARG A 87 19.29 -4.43 4.62
C ARG A 87 18.95 -5.58 5.56
N THR A 88 19.68 -6.69 5.47
CA THR A 88 19.70 -7.76 6.45
C THR A 88 20.88 -7.54 7.43
N ARG A 89 21.08 -8.43 8.42
CA ARG A 89 22.12 -8.25 9.46
C ARG A 89 23.52 -7.98 8.89
N SER A 90 23.91 -8.68 7.84
CA SER A 90 25.27 -8.61 7.27
C SER A 90 25.32 -8.40 5.76
N THR A 91 24.18 -8.45 5.07
CA THR A 91 24.09 -8.35 3.61
C THR A 91 23.02 -7.37 3.18
N MET A 92 23.14 -6.83 1.97
CA MET A 92 22.08 -6.14 1.26
C MET A 92 21.37 -7.13 0.35
N ARG A 93 20.05 -7.13 0.37
CA ARG A 93 19.20 -7.86 -0.56
C ARG A 93 18.64 -6.88 -1.57
N TYR A 94 19.01 -7.05 -2.82
CA TYR A 94 18.43 -6.35 -3.96
C TYR A 94 17.45 -7.27 -4.64
N ARG A 95 16.25 -6.78 -4.95
CA ARG A 95 15.21 -7.54 -5.64
C ARG A 95 14.85 -6.87 -6.95
N MET A 96 14.71 -7.69 -7.95
CA MET A 96 14.10 -7.33 -9.23
C MET A 96 12.90 -8.23 -9.44
N CYS A 97 11.82 -7.70 -9.93
CA CYS A 97 10.65 -8.49 -10.31
C CYS A 97 10.24 -8.17 -11.74
N GLN A 98 9.55 -9.10 -12.37
CA GLN A 98 8.94 -8.85 -13.66
C GLN A 98 8.10 -7.57 -13.60
N ALA A 99 8.30 -6.66 -14.56
CA ALA A 99 7.64 -5.38 -14.59
C ALA A 99 6.11 -5.54 -14.58
N MET A 100 5.46 -4.68 -13.83
CA MET A 100 4.00 -4.66 -13.70
C MET A 100 3.38 -3.96 -14.90
N ARG A 101 2.14 -4.32 -15.24
CA ARG A 101 1.37 -3.64 -16.30
C ARG A 101 1.07 -2.19 -15.95
N TYR A 102 0.85 -1.94 -14.66
CA TYR A 102 0.47 -0.64 -14.13
C TYR A 102 1.45 -0.17 -13.05
N GLN A 103 1.44 1.13 -12.82
CA GLN A 103 2.08 1.81 -11.69
C GLN A 103 1.09 2.78 -11.05
N LEU A 104 1.38 3.20 -9.82
CA LEU A 104 0.56 4.18 -9.13
C LEU A 104 1.32 5.49 -8.96
N GLU A 105 0.70 6.57 -9.40
CA GLU A 105 1.03 7.91 -8.93
C GLU A 105 0.21 8.21 -7.67
N GLN A 106 0.85 8.78 -6.65
CA GLN A 106 0.21 9.09 -5.37
C GLN A 106 0.66 10.44 -4.87
N TYR A 107 -0.27 11.21 -4.35
CA TYR A 107 0.02 12.43 -3.61
C TYR A 107 -0.80 12.45 -2.34
N THR A 108 -0.13 12.74 -1.21
CA THR A 108 -0.75 12.76 0.12
C THR A 108 -0.44 14.07 0.81
N ILE A 109 -1.46 14.69 1.40
CA ILE A 109 -1.35 15.84 2.28
C ILE A 109 -1.97 15.47 3.61
N SER A 110 -1.29 15.83 4.70
CA SER A 110 -1.80 15.71 6.06
C SER A 110 -1.63 17.05 6.77
N ILE A 111 -2.70 17.53 7.38
CA ILE A 111 -2.76 18.81 8.10
C ILE A 111 -3.21 18.50 9.54
N PRO A 112 -2.43 18.86 10.57
CA PRO A 112 -2.80 18.61 11.95
C PRO A 112 -3.98 19.48 12.38
N ALA A 113 -4.75 19.01 13.36
CA ALA A 113 -5.97 19.65 13.87
C ALA A 113 -5.77 21.08 14.43
N THR A 114 -4.58 21.40 14.88
CA THR A 114 -4.20 22.74 15.37
C THR A 114 -2.84 23.13 14.83
N GLU A 115 -2.62 24.44 14.61
CA GLU A 115 -1.31 24.97 14.20
C GLU A 115 -0.20 24.71 15.24
N GLU A 116 -0.58 24.52 16.49
CA GLU A 116 0.34 24.23 17.60
C GLU A 116 0.70 22.73 17.70
N ALA A 117 -0.03 21.85 16.99
CA ALA A 117 0.26 20.43 16.97
C ALA A 117 1.47 20.16 16.05
N GLU A 118 2.54 19.65 16.63
CA GLU A 118 3.77 19.31 15.88
C GLU A 118 3.57 18.15 14.88
N MET A 119 2.48 17.37 15.02
CA MET A 119 2.17 16.23 14.15
C MET A 119 0.67 15.91 14.12
N SER A 120 0.22 15.38 12.97
CA SER A 120 -1.12 14.86 12.78
C SER A 120 -1.30 13.52 13.49
N GLY A 121 -2.50 13.26 14.02
CA GLY A 121 -2.94 11.97 14.54
C GLY A 121 -3.13 10.92 13.45
N ASP A 122 -3.24 11.35 12.20
CA ASP A 122 -3.36 10.49 11.03
C ASP A 122 -2.00 9.91 10.59
N THR A 123 -2.02 8.70 10.07
CA THR A 123 -0.84 8.09 9.43
C THR A 123 -1.21 7.56 8.06
N SER A 124 -0.47 7.98 7.04
CA SER A 124 -0.55 7.41 5.68
C SER A 124 0.77 6.71 5.33
N ILE A 125 0.68 5.45 4.90
CA ILE A 125 1.84 4.69 4.45
C ILE A 125 1.56 4.01 3.10
N ARG A 126 2.63 3.79 2.33
CA ARG A 126 2.62 2.98 1.11
C ARG A 126 3.66 1.88 1.23
N PHE A 127 3.30 0.67 0.82
CA PHE A 127 4.23 -0.46 0.75
C PHE A 127 3.79 -1.47 -0.32
N GLN A 128 4.71 -2.34 -0.70
CA GLN A 128 4.42 -3.47 -1.57
C GLN A 128 4.55 -4.78 -0.78
N ASP A 129 3.63 -5.70 -1.03
CA ASP A 129 3.80 -7.07 -0.58
C ASP A 129 4.77 -7.83 -1.52
N GLY A 130 5.13 -9.05 -1.14
CA GLY A 130 6.01 -9.88 -1.99
C GLY A 130 5.34 -10.43 -3.26
N THR A 131 4.05 -10.17 -3.50
CA THR A 131 3.25 -10.78 -4.57
C THR A 131 2.93 -9.85 -5.72
N GLY A 132 3.31 -8.57 -5.63
CA GLY A 132 3.08 -7.55 -6.67
C GLY A 132 1.85 -6.68 -6.43
N CYS A 133 1.28 -6.72 -5.23
CA CYS A 133 0.27 -5.77 -4.82
C CYS A 133 0.91 -4.58 -4.10
N THR A 134 0.45 -3.38 -4.42
CA THR A 134 0.77 -2.17 -3.67
C THR A 134 -0.37 -1.85 -2.72
N TYR A 135 -0.02 -1.59 -1.47
CA TYR A 135 -0.95 -1.14 -0.44
C TYR A 135 -0.73 0.33 -0.16
N ILE A 136 -1.82 1.06 -0.04
CA ILE A 136 -1.89 2.42 0.48
C ILE A 136 -2.81 2.36 1.68
N VAL A 137 -2.30 2.76 2.84
CA VAL A 137 -3.02 2.65 4.11
C VAL A 137 -3.12 4.03 4.72
N LEU A 138 -4.33 4.41 5.07
CA LEU A 138 -4.64 5.56 5.90
C LEU A 138 -5.23 5.04 7.21
N SER A 139 -4.68 5.48 8.32
CA SER A 139 -5.15 5.15 9.66
C SER A 139 -5.25 6.44 10.45
N ASP A 140 -6.35 6.62 11.13
CA ASP A 140 -6.61 7.70 12.05
C ASP A 140 -6.68 7.14 13.46
N GLY A 141 -5.92 7.73 14.38
CA GLY A 141 -5.89 7.38 15.79
C GLY A 141 -6.96 8.13 16.58
N MET A 142 -7.36 7.58 17.71
CA MET A 142 -8.40 8.19 18.52
C MET A 142 -7.97 9.55 19.09
N GLY A 143 -8.73 10.62 18.80
CA GLY A 143 -8.45 11.98 19.22
C GLY A 143 -7.41 12.68 18.38
N THR A 144 -6.65 13.60 18.94
CA THR A 144 -5.65 14.41 18.21
C THR A 144 -4.29 14.41 18.92
N GLY A 145 -3.24 14.76 18.17
CA GLY A 145 -1.89 14.93 18.70
C GLY A 145 -1.10 13.63 18.90
N ALA A 146 -0.12 13.63 19.80
CA ALA A 146 0.90 12.60 19.88
C ALA A 146 0.37 11.19 20.17
N ASN A 147 -0.65 11.04 21.00
CA ASN A 147 -1.21 9.72 21.32
C ASN A 147 -1.95 9.12 20.11
N ALA A 148 -2.79 9.93 19.44
CA ALA A 148 -3.45 9.52 18.20
C ALA A 148 -2.43 9.14 17.11
N ALA A 149 -1.38 9.94 16.95
CA ALA A 149 -0.28 9.65 16.02
C ALA A 149 0.44 8.32 16.33
N ILE A 150 0.62 7.97 17.60
CA ILE A 150 1.21 6.68 17.99
C ILE A 150 0.26 5.52 17.64
N GLU A 151 -1.03 5.66 17.91
CA GLU A 151 -2.02 4.62 17.66
C GLU A 151 -2.22 4.36 16.15
N SER A 152 -2.38 5.42 15.37
CA SER A 152 -2.52 5.33 13.91
C SER A 152 -1.26 4.71 13.28
N LYS A 153 -0.07 5.17 13.68
CA LYS A 153 1.20 4.64 13.19
C LYS A 153 1.41 3.18 13.58
N MET A 154 1.08 2.82 14.82
CA MET A 154 1.15 1.44 15.30
C MET A 154 0.23 0.54 14.47
N THR A 155 -1.00 0.99 14.20
CA THR A 155 -1.99 0.27 13.40
C THR A 155 -1.50 0.06 11.97
N ALA A 156 -1.08 1.11 11.29
CA ALA A 156 -0.59 1.06 9.92
C ALA A 156 0.67 0.18 9.79
N GLU A 157 1.65 0.34 10.68
CA GLU A 157 2.88 -0.45 10.68
C GLU A 157 2.66 -1.92 11.06
N MET A 158 1.74 -2.21 11.97
CA MET A 158 1.39 -3.59 12.32
C MET A 158 0.72 -4.27 11.12
N PHE A 159 -0.23 -3.61 10.46
CA PHE A 159 -0.85 -4.11 9.25
C PHE A 159 0.21 -4.41 8.18
N ARG A 160 1.09 -3.44 7.89
CA ARG A 160 2.18 -3.62 6.92
C ARG A 160 3.04 -4.85 7.24
N LYS A 161 3.49 -4.99 8.49
CA LYS A 161 4.34 -6.12 8.90
C LYS A 161 3.65 -7.47 8.74
N LEU A 162 2.38 -7.57 9.10
CA LEU A 162 1.59 -8.80 8.95
C LEU A 162 1.41 -9.17 7.47
N ILE A 163 1.04 -8.21 6.63
CA ILE A 163 0.88 -8.42 5.19
C ILE A 163 2.21 -8.82 4.54
N CYS A 164 3.29 -8.09 4.82
CA CYS A 164 4.62 -8.43 4.29
C CYS A 164 5.16 -9.78 4.80
N SER A 165 4.61 -10.31 5.89
CA SER A 165 4.89 -11.65 6.39
C SER A 165 4.02 -12.75 5.75
N GLY A 166 3.17 -12.39 4.76
CA GLY A 166 2.32 -13.33 4.04
C GLY A 166 0.98 -13.64 4.72
N ILE A 167 0.62 -12.91 5.77
CA ILE A 167 -0.68 -13.06 6.44
C ILE A 167 -1.75 -12.40 5.57
N SER A 168 -2.91 -13.05 5.40
CA SER A 168 -4.02 -12.51 4.61
C SER A 168 -4.64 -11.28 5.29
N ASP A 169 -5.23 -10.39 4.49
CA ASP A 169 -5.82 -9.11 4.96
C ASP A 169 -6.77 -9.31 6.14
N MET A 170 -7.71 -10.25 6.00
CA MET A 170 -8.69 -10.57 7.06
C MET A 170 -8.02 -11.13 8.33
N ALA A 171 -7.00 -12.00 8.19
CA ALA A 171 -6.28 -12.55 9.32
C ALA A 171 -5.43 -11.48 10.03
N ALA A 172 -4.82 -10.58 9.27
CA ALA A 172 -4.07 -9.46 9.81
C ALA A 172 -4.97 -8.56 10.67
N VAL A 173 -6.13 -8.16 10.14
CA VAL A 173 -7.09 -7.32 10.86
C VAL A 173 -7.61 -8.01 12.14
N ARG A 174 -7.92 -9.32 12.08
CA ARG A 174 -8.34 -10.07 13.28
C ARG A 174 -7.26 -10.13 14.35
N LEU A 175 -6.02 -10.36 13.96
CA LEU A 175 -4.89 -10.36 14.89
C LEU A 175 -4.68 -8.99 15.53
N MET A 176 -4.72 -7.93 14.72
CA MET A 176 -4.58 -6.56 15.18
C MET A 176 -5.70 -6.19 16.16
N ASN A 177 -6.95 -6.49 15.80
CA ASN A 177 -8.10 -6.24 16.65
C ASN A 177 -7.96 -6.94 18.02
N GLY A 178 -7.61 -8.24 18.01
CA GLY A 178 -7.41 -9.00 19.25
C GLY A 178 -6.28 -8.43 20.14
N LEU A 179 -5.19 -7.96 19.54
CA LEU A 179 -4.09 -7.34 20.27
C LEU A 179 -4.48 -5.97 20.85
N MET A 180 -5.20 -5.14 20.10
CA MET A 180 -5.61 -3.81 20.55
C MET A 180 -6.66 -3.90 21.68
N VAL A 181 -7.66 -4.76 21.55
CA VAL A 181 -8.66 -4.99 22.60
C VAL A 181 -8.02 -5.45 23.93
N THR A 182 -7.00 -6.33 23.84
CA THR A 182 -6.32 -6.85 25.04
C THR A 182 -5.38 -5.84 25.69
N LYS A 183 -4.70 -5.02 24.90
CA LYS A 183 -3.67 -4.09 25.37
C LYS A 183 -4.25 -2.87 26.09
N SER A 184 -5.39 -2.39 25.66
CA SER A 184 -5.88 -1.06 26.02
C SER A 184 -7.10 -1.07 26.95
N ALA A 185 -7.57 -2.24 27.41
CA ALA A 185 -8.83 -2.33 28.15
C ALA A 185 -10.00 -1.61 27.44
N GLY A 186 -9.93 -1.44 26.10
CA GLY A 186 -10.95 -0.76 25.28
C GLY A 186 -10.73 0.73 25.09
N GLU A 187 -9.57 1.28 25.44
CA GLU A 187 -9.30 2.73 25.33
C GLU A 187 -8.46 3.13 24.11
N ALA A 188 -7.81 2.17 23.40
CA ALA A 188 -7.02 2.47 22.20
C ALA A 188 -7.65 1.80 20.98
N PHE A 189 -8.08 2.61 20.04
CA PHE A 189 -8.57 2.14 18.75
C PHE A 189 -8.19 3.11 17.64
N ALA A 190 -8.07 2.58 16.43
CA ALA A 190 -7.76 3.36 15.26
C ALA A 190 -8.54 2.84 14.04
N THR A 191 -8.77 3.72 13.09
CA THR A 191 -9.35 3.34 11.81
C THR A 191 -8.33 2.58 10.95
N LEU A 192 -8.80 1.76 10.03
CA LEU A 192 -8.01 1.20 8.95
C LEU A 192 -8.72 1.40 7.62
N ASP A 193 -8.17 2.23 6.77
CA ASP A 193 -8.54 2.37 5.38
C ASP A 193 -7.37 1.90 4.52
N ALA A 194 -7.48 0.72 3.92
CA ALA A 194 -6.41 0.18 3.10
C ALA A 194 -6.89 -0.08 1.69
N ALA A 195 -6.18 0.48 0.72
CA ALA A 195 -6.33 0.23 -0.70
C ALA A 195 -5.23 -0.72 -1.16
N ARG A 196 -5.58 -1.96 -1.51
CA ARG A 196 -4.68 -2.92 -2.13
C ARG A 196 -4.90 -2.88 -3.64
N VAL A 197 -3.88 -2.55 -4.40
CA VAL A 197 -3.92 -2.51 -5.86
C VAL A 197 -3.03 -3.60 -6.44
N ASP A 198 -3.63 -4.51 -7.20
CA ASP A 198 -2.92 -5.44 -8.05
C ASP A 198 -2.46 -4.72 -9.32
N LEU A 199 -1.16 -4.53 -9.48
CA LEU A 199 -0.60 -3.75 -10.58
C LEU A 199 -0.53 -4.51 -11.91
N ASP A 200 -0.88 -5.80 -11.95
CA ASP A 200 -1.00 -6.55 -13.20
C ASP A 200 -2.42 -6.51 -13.73
N GLU A 201 -3.39 -6.74 -12.85
CA GLU A 201 -4.79 -6.82 -13.23
C GLU A 201 -5.50 -5.46 -13.18
N GLY A 202 -4.93 -4.49 -12.45
CA GLY A 202 -5.59 -3.21 -12.15
C GLY A 202 -6.73 -3.34 -11.12
N THR A 203 -6.75 -4.43 -10.34
CA THR A 203 -7.80 -4.65 -9.35
C THR A 203 -7.50 -3.88 -8.06
N LEU A 204 -8.37 -2.95 -7.72
CA LEU A 204 -8.40 -2.26 -6.42
C LEU A 204 -9.26 -3.06 -5.45
N THR A 205 -8.71 -3.43 -4.31
CA THR A 205 -9.45 -3.97 -3.17
C THR A 205 -9.40 -2.97 -2.02
N LEU A 206 -10.54 -2.41 -1.66
CA LEU A 206 -10.69 -1.56 -0.49
C LEU A 206 -11.02 -2.39 0.75
N LEU A 207 -10.28 -2.16 1.82
CA LEU A 207 -10.40 -2.81 3.11
C LEU A 207 -10.64 -1.73 4.16
N LYS A 208 -11.82 -1.72 4.78
CA LYS A 208 -12.23 -0.64 5.69
C LYS A 208 -12.67 -1.17 7.05
N ALA A 209 -12.13 -0.57 8.11
CA ALA A 209 -12.56 -0.74 9.49
C ALA A 209 -12.66 0.64 10.16
N GLY A 210 -13.87 1.14 10.40
CA GLY A 210 -14.14 2.45 10.97
C GLY A 210 -13.74 3.65 10.10
N ALA A 211 -13.40 3.42 8.83
CA ALA A 211 -12.81 4.43 7.97
C ALA A 211 -13.83 5.26 7.18
N ALA A 212 -13.48 6.49 6.84
CA ALA A 212 -14.24 7.40 6.00
C ALA A 212 -14.46 6.85 4.57
N SER A 213 -15.36 7.47 3.80
CA SER A 213 -15.66 7.00 2.44
C SER A 213 -14.49 7.23 1.47
N THR A 214 -14.29 6.29 0.56
CA THR A 214 -13.38 6.44 -0.58
C THR A 214 -14.18 6.82 -1.83
N LEU A 215 -13.71 7.81 -2.57
CA LEU A 215 -14.28 8.23 -3.84
C LEU A 215 -13.40 7.73 -4.99
N ILE A 216 -14.02 7.17 -6.02
CA ILE A 216 -13.30 6.58 -7.17
C ILE A 216 -13.90 7.13 -8.44
N ARG A 217 -13.06 7.73 -9.29
CA ARG A 217 -13.43 8.13 -10.65
C ARG A 217 -13.04 7.03 -11.62
N GLN A 218 -14.01 6.55 -12.39
CA GLN A 218 -13.83 5.64 -13.51
C GLN A 218 -14.39 6.31 -14.77
N GLY A 219 -13.50 6.83 -15.62
CA GLY A 219 -13.89 7.71 -16.71
C GLY A 219 -14.70 8.92 -16.22
N ASN A 220 -15.97 9.01 -16.58
CA ASN A 220 -16.88 10.09 -16.17
C ASN A 220 -17.80 9.69 -15.00
N THR A 221 -17.60 8.52 -14.42
CA THR A 221 -18.44 8.01 -13.32
C THR A 221 -17.71 8.11 -11.99
N ILE A 222 -18.41 8.57 -10.96
CA ILE A 222 -17.89 8.58 -9.59
C ILE A 222 -18.61 7.54 -8.75
N LEU A 223 -17.84 6.61 -8.21
CA LEU A 223 -18.29 5.64 -7.23
C LEU A 223 -17.87 6.12 -5.83
N ARG A 224 -18.79 6.10 -4.88
CA ARG A 224 -18.49 6.30 -3.45
C ARG A 224 -18.56 4.94 -2.76
N VAL A 225 -17.53 4.56 -2.03
CA VAL A 225 -17.45 3.36 -1.20
C VAL A 225 -17.46 3.78 0.26
N CYS A 226 -18.55 3.49 0.93
CA CYS A 226 -18.77 3.71 2.35
C CYS A 226 -18.93 2.36 3.06
N ALA A 227 -18.39 2.23 4.25
CA ALA A 227 -18.47 1.01 5.05
C ALA A 227 -18.83 1.37 6.50
N PRO A 228 -20.03 1.08 6.97
CA PRO A 228 -20.42 1.31 8.35
C PRO A 228 -19.85 0.18 9.24
N THR A 229 -18.55 0.22 9.48
CA THR A 229 -17.79 -0.73 10.30
C THR A 229 -17.20 -0.03 11.51
N PHE A 230 -16.80 -0.79 12.51
CA PHE A 230 -16.14 -0.27 13.70
C PHE A 230 -14.63 -0.17 13.53
N PRO A 231 -13.97 0.81 14.16
CA PRO A 231 -12.51 0.89 14.22
C PRO A 231 -11.89 -0.37 14.85
N ILE A 232 -10.63 -0.64 14.51
CA ILE A 232 -9.86 -1.74 15.09
C ILE A 232 -9.61 -1.47 16.58
N GLY A 233 -9.89 -2.45 17.42
CA GLY A 233 -9.75 -2.35 18.89
C GLY A 233 -11.00 -1.88 19.62
N SER A 234 -12.03 -1.39 18.91
CA SER A 234 -13.25 -0.85 19.55
C SER A 234 -14.22 -1.95 20.01
N THR A 235 -14.20 -3.11 19.39
CA THR A 235 -15.07 -4.24 19.70
C THR A 235 -14.31 -5.56 19.73
N ALA A 236 -14.85 -6.57 20.45
CA ALA A 236 -14.25 -7.90 20.48
C ALA A 236 -14.34 -8.63 19.11
N VAL A 237 -15.24 -8.23 18.23
CA VAL A 237 -15.40 -8.79 16.89
C VAL A 237 -14.85 -7.79 15.88
N SER A 238 -13.85 -8.21 15.11
CA SER A 238 -13.35 -7.40 14.00
C SER A 238 -14.35 -7.43 12.85
N ASP A 239 -14.77 -6.26 12.41
CA ASP A 239 -15.61 -6.08 11.24
C ASP A 239 -14.80 -5.38 10.16
N LEU A 240 -14.47 -6.13 9.09
CA LEU A 240 -13.72 -5.63 7.94
C LEU A 240 -14.61 -5.66 6.71
N TYR A 241 -14.87 -4.48 6.16
CA TYR A 241 -15.53 -4.37 4.86
C TYR A 241 -14.50 -4.53 3.75
N GLU A 242 -14.81 -5.37 2.78
CA GLU A 242 -14.01 -5.61 1.59
C GLU A 242 -14.82 -5.33 0.32
N LYS A 243 -14.26 -4.53 -0.59
CA LYS A 243 -14.84 -4.23 -1.90
C LYS A 243 -13.80 -4.30 -2.98
N GLN A 244 -14.03 -5.11 -4.02
CA GLN A 244 -13.16 -5.17 -5.19
C GLN A 244 -13.74 -4.36 -6.34
N ILE A 245 -12.87 -3.65 -7.06
CA ILE A 245 -13.20 -2.77 -8.19
C ILE A 245 -12.09 -2.93 -9.21
N LEU A 246 -12.45 -3.18 -10.47
CA LEU A 246 -11.48 -3.19 -11.56
C LEU A 246 -11.25 -1.75 -12.02
N LEU A 247 -10.01 -1.28 -11.93
CA LEU A 247 -9.58 0.02 -12.42
C LEU A 247 -9.03 -0.10 -13.84
N SER A 248 -9.18 0.98 -14.58
CA SER A 248 -8.56 1.22 -15.87
C SER A 248 -7.48 2.28 -15.78
N GLU A 249 -6.64 2.38 -16.81
CA GLU A 249 -5.65 3.45 -16.93
C GLU A 249 -6.32 4.83 -16.78
N ASN A 250 -5.70 5.71 -16.00
CA ASN A 250 -6.16 7.06 -15.62
C ASN A 250 -7.35 7.09 -14.64
N ASP A 251 -7.84 5.95 -14.14
CA ASP A 251 -8.77 5.98 -13.01
C ASP A 251 -8.07 6.52 -11.76
N VAL A 252 -8.83 7.28 -10.98
CA VAL A 252 -8.32 7.97 -9.78
C VAL A 252 -9.19 7.60 -8.59
N PHE A 253 -8.57 7.35 -7.44
CA PHE A 253 -9.31 7.24 -6.19
C PHE A 253 -8.75 8.18 -5.12
N VAL A 254 -9.65 8.63 -4.24
CA VAL A 254 -9.34 9.54 -3.14
C VAL A 254 -9.76 8.88 -1.83
N MET A 255 -8.80 8.73 -0.94
CA MET A 255 -8.98 8.32 0.45
C MET A 255 -8.84 9.55 1.32
N VAL A 256 -9.69 9.69 2.31
CA VAL A 256 -9.70 10.83 3.25
C VAL A 256 -9.87 10.34 4.67
N SER A 257 -9.33 11.09 5.65
CA SER A 257 -9.69 10.92 7.06
C SER A 257 -11.05 11.57 7.37
N ASP A 258 -11.58 11.33 8.55
CA ASP A 258 -12.90 11.85 8.98
C ASP A 258 -12.90 13.35 9.28
N GLY A 259 -11.73 13.99 9.38
CA GLY A 259 -11.60 15.45 9.36
C GLY A 259 -12.20 16.09 8.10
N ILE A 260 -12.48 15.32 7.04
CA ILE A 260 -13.26 15.76 5.88
C ILE A 260 -14.71 15.31 6.02
N HIS A 261 -15.59 16.27 6.26
CA HIS A 261 -16.99 16.00 6.50
C HIS A 261 -17.72 15.52 5.22
N GLU A 262 -18.73 14.67 5.37
CA GLU A 262 -19.48 14.10 4.22
C GLU A 262 -20.15 15.16 3.32
N THR A 263 -20.47 16.34 3.85
CA THR A 263 -21.03 17.46 3.06
C THR A 263 -20.05 17.97 2.01
N GLU A 264 -18.75 17.74 2.19
CA GLU A 264 -17.69 18.18 1.27
C GLU A 264 -17.47 17.22 0.10
N TYR A 265 -18.05 16.02 0.14
CA TYR A 265 -17.90 15.04 -0.91
C TYR A 265 -18.50 15.46 -2.25
N SER A 266 -19.44 16.37 -2.29
CA SER A 266 -19.93 16.96 -3.53
C SER A 266 -18.83 17.73 -4.26
N PHE A 267 -18.05 18.51 -3.53
CA PHE A 267 -16.92 19.25 -4.07
C PHE A 267 -15.81 18.30 -4.55
N ILE A 268 -15.50 17.25 -3.77
CA ILE A 268 -14.50 16.25 -4.20
C ILE A 268 -14.93 15.60 -5.51
N LYS A 269 -16.21 15.30 -5.69
CA LYS A 269 -16.74 14.73 -6.94
C LYS A 269 -16.56 15.69 -8.12
N GLU A 270 -16.89 16.97 -7.93
CA GLU A 270 -16.69 17.99 -8.97
C GLU A 270 -15.23 18.11 -9.36
N LEU A 271 -14.35 18.11 -8.36
CA LEU A 271 -12.91 18.21 -8.58
C LEU A 271 -12.35 16.98 -9.33
N LEU A 272 -12.77 15.78 -8.95
CA LEU A 272 -12.40 14.53 -9.63
C LEU A 272 -12.79 14.53 -11.12
N LEU A 273 -13.85 15.25 -11.51
CA LEU A 273 -14.28 15.36 -12.91
C LEU A 273 -13.62 16.54 -13.66
N SER A 274 -13.04 17.49 -12.95
CA SER A 274 -12.52 18.73 -13.55
C SER A 274 -11.02 18.70 -13.85
N THR A 275 -10.24 17.85 -13.21
CA THR A 275 -8.79 17.81 -13.38
C THR A 275 -8.24 16.38 -13.28
N ASP A 276 -7.10 16.13 -13.92
CA ASP A 276 -6.33 14.90 -13.84
C ASP A 276 -5.06 15.04 -12.99
N ASP A 277 -4.78 16.24 -12.49
CA ASP A 277 -3.63 16.55 -11.65
C ASP A 277 -3.93 16.15 -10.20
N ILE A 278 -3.36 15.03 -9.78
CA ILE A 278 -3.56 14.46 -8.43
C ILE A 278 -3.03 15.35 -7.31
N ARG A 279 -1.97 16.13 -7.59
CA ARG A 279 -1.42 17.08 -6.63
C ARG A 279 -2.39 18.22 -6.39
N LYS A 280 -2.85 18.83 -7.48
CA LYS A 280 -3.85 19.90 -7.45
C LYS A 280 -5.14 19.44 -6.76
N MET A 281 -5.60 18.21 -7.05
CA MET A 281 -6.76 17.63 -6.36
C MET A 281 -6.57 17.61 -4.84
N ALA A 282 -5.45 17.08 -4.35
CA ALA A 282 -5.20 16.97 -2.93
C ALA A 282 -5.10 18.36 -2.27
N GLU A 283 -4.38 19.30 -2.89
CA GLU A 283 -4.23 20.68 -2.40
C GLU A 283 -5.58 21.41 -2.30
N GLU A 284 -6.43 21.30 -3.33
CA GLU A 284 -7.75 21.95 -3.34
C GLU A 284 -8.74 21.31 -2.35
N ILE A 285 -8.70 19.97 -2.18
CA ILE A 285 -9.53 19.28 -1.19
C ILE A 285 -9.16 19.75 0.22
N CYS A 286 -7.88 19.78 0.56
CA CYS A 286 -7.41 20.23 1.87
C CYS A 286 -7.75 21.71 2.10
N ALA A 287 -7.49 22.60 1.13
CA ALA A 287 -7.79 24.02 1.24
C ALA A 287 -9.29 24.28 1.44
N LYS A 288 -10.15 23.48 0.81
CA LYS A 288 -11.60 23.61 0.95
C LYS A 288 -12.08 23.13 2.31
N ALA A 289 -11.55 22.00 2.79
CA ALA A 289 -11.86 21.47 4.13
C ALA A 289 -11.46 22.48 5.22
N ASP A 290 -10.31 23.13 5.08
CA ASP A 290 -9.86 24.19 5.98
C ASP A 290 -10.84 25.38 6.03
N ILE A 291 -11.32 25.83 4.87
CA ILE A 291 -12.30 26.91 4.78
C ILE A 291 -13.62 26.51 5.45
N PHE A 292 -14.12 25.30 5.23
CA PHE A 292 -15.38 24.82 5.83
C PHE A 292 -15.28 24.69 7.35
N SER A 293 -14.13 24.36 7.90
CA SER A 293 -13.87 24.33 9.33
C SER A 293 -13.71 25.72 9.96
N GLY A 294 -13.74 26.79 9.14
CA GLY A 294 -13.55 28.17 9.57
C GLY A 294 -12.13 28.50 10.02
N GLY A 295 -11.14 27.79 9.48
CA GLY A 295 -9.72 27.93 9.84
C GLY A 295 -9.40 27.42 11.24
N LYS A 296 -10.32 26.72 11.88
CA LYS A 296 -10.13 26.01 13.15
C LYS A 296 -10.43 24.54 12.93
N HIS A 297 -9.41 23.78 12.56
CA HIS A 297 -9.55 22.33 12.46
C HIS A 297 -9.96 21.77 13.81
N ARG A 298 -11.04 21.00 13.82
CA ARG A 298 -11.46 20.25 15.01
C ARG A 298 -10.84 18.86 15.02
N ASP A 299 -10.33 18.42 13.86
CA ASP A 299 -9.71 17.11 13.65
C ASP A 299 -8.58 17.20 12.64
N ASP A 300 -7.73 16.16 12.61
CA ASP A 300 -6.65 16.02 11.63
C ASP A 300 -7.24 15.76 10.24
N ILE A 301 -6.68 16.37 9.21
CA ILE A 301 -7.11 16.19 7.82
C ILE A 301 -6.03 15.50 7.04
N THR A 302 -6.34 14.33 6.51
CA THR A 302 -5.46 13.64 5.57
C THR A 302 -6.20 13.29 4.29
N VAL A 303 -5.59 13.66 3.16
CA VAL A 303 -6.07 13.37 1.81
C VAL A 303 -5.00 12.61 1.05
N THR A 304 -5.35 11.46 0.53
CA THR A 304 -4.49 10.67 -0.35
C THR A 304 -5.19 10.49 -1.69
N VAL A 305 -4.61 11.06 -2.75
CA VAL A 305 -5.08 10.91 -4.13
C VAL A 305 -4.16 9.95 -4.87
N VAL A 306 -4.74 8.99 -5.55
CA VAL A 306 -4.00 7.93 -6.25
C VAL A 306 -4.56 7.75 -7.65
N LYS A 307 -3.67 7.70 -8.63
CA LYS A 307 -3.97 7.47 -10.05
C LYS A 307 -3.30 6.20 -10.54
N LEU A 308 -4.06 5.37 -11.25
CA LEU A 308 -3.52 4.20 -11.95
C LEU A 308 -2.95 4.63 -13.30
N CYS A 309 -1.65 4.43 -13.49
CA CYS A 309 -0.95 4.75 -14.73
C CYS A 309 -0.46 3.46 -15.38
N ARG A 310 -0.39 3.45 -16.70
CA ARG A 310 0.24 2.35 -17.42
C ARG A 310 1.76 2.45 -17.28
N ASN A 311 2.43 1.34 -17.03
CA ASN A 311 3.88 1.33 -17.03
C ASN A 311 4.37 1.53 -18.47
N ALA A 312 5.25 2.50 -18.69
CA ALA A 312 5.93 2.66 -19.96
C ALA A 312 6.93 1.51 -20.10
N ASN A 313 6.65 0.58 -20.99
CA ASN A 313 7.59 -0.48 -21.40
C ASN A 313 8.68 0.09 -22.26
#